data_c94db86373a2b1d3aa8b92b1436e5a32
#
_entry.id   c94db86373a2b1d3aa8b92b1436e5a32
#
_cell.length_a   1.000
_cell.length_b   1.000
_cell.length_c   1.000
_cell.angle_alpha   90.00
_cell.angle_beta   90.00
_cell.angle_gamma   90.00
#
_symmetry.space_group_name_H-M   'P 1'
#
loop_
_entity.id
_entity.type
_entity.pdbx_description
1 polymer ?
#
loop_
_entity_poly.entity_id
_entity_poly.type
_entity_poly.pdbx_seq_one_letter_code
_entity_poly.pdbx_strand_id
1 'polypeptide(L)'
;MCSSDLSILHIATHGQFAPDVNQSFLLTFDARLSMTQLEQLVGLFRFRREPLELLTLSACQTGSGDDRAALGLAGIAVKAGARSALATLWSINDDASSELVSEFYRQLHDASISKARALQRAQLKLLSDRVYEHPAYWAAFLLLNNWL
;
A
#
# COMPACT_ATOMS: atom_id res chain seq x y z
N MET A 1 14.22 -17.80 18.13
CA MET A 1 13.48 -16.54 18.39
C MET A 1 13.78 -15.59 17.23
N CYS A 2 12.93 -15.54 16.22
CA CYS A 2 13.04 -14.49 15.19
C CYS A 2 12.44 -13.22 15.78
N SER A 3 13.28 -12.31 16.24
CA SER A 3 12.90 -10.92 16.45
C SER A 3 12.79 -10.29 15.07
N SER A 4 11.60 -10.31 14.49
CA SER A 4 11.38 -9.57 13.24
C SER A 4 11.04 -8.15 13.63
N ASP A 5 12.03 -7.28 13.64
CA ASP A 5 11.89 -5.83 13.76
C ASP A 5 11.38 -5.25 12.41
N LEU A 6 10.29 -5.85 11.89
CA LEU A 6 9.65 -5.40 10.66
C LEU A 6 8.91 -4.09 10.95
N SER A 7 9.49 -2.99 10.53
CA SER A 7 8.83 -1.67 10.55
C SER A 7 8.00 -1.40 9.30
N ILE A 8 8.28 -2.10 8.19
CA ILE A 8 7.58 -1.96 6.91
C ILE A 8 7.08 -3.33 6.46
N LEU A 9 5.82 -3.42 6.07
CA LEU A 9 5.22 -4.59 5.43
C LEU A 9 4.72 -4.18 4.04
N HIS A 10 5.20 -4.87 3.01
CA HIS A 10 4.73 -4.68 1.65
C HIS A 10 4.02 -5.95 1.16
N ILE A 11 2.77 -5.81 0.73
CA ILE A 11 1.97 -6.87 0.13
C ILE A 11 1.70 -6.47 -1.32
N ALA A 12 2.46 -7.09 -2.24
CA ALA A 12 2.28 -6.95 -3.68
C ALA A 12 1.55 -8.20 -4.19
N THR A 13 0.27 -8.05 -4.54
CA THR A 13 -0.55 -9.18 -4.98
C THR A 13 -1.78 -8.69 -5.76
N HIS A 14 -2.57 -9.62 -6.24
CA HIS A 14 -3.89 -9.33 -6.77
C HIS A 14 -4.94 -9.37 -5.66
N GLY A 15 -5.98 -8.56 -5.78
CA GLY A 15 -7.08 -8.52 -4.84
C GLY A 15 -8.40 -8.20 -5.51
N GLN A 16 -9.48 -8.53 -4.82
CA GLN A 16 -10.82 -8.07 -5.17
C GLN A 16 -11.32 -7.18 -4.05
N PHE A 17 -11.79 -6.01 -4.41
CA PHE A 17 -12.36 -5.05 -3.48
C PHE A 17 -13.80 -4.76 -3.87
N ALA A 18 -14.70 -4.87 -2.91
CA ALA A 18 -16.13 -4.67 -3.07
C ALA A 18 -16.64 -3.67 -2.03
N PRO A 19 -17.80 -3.03 -2.25
CA PRO A 19 -18.44 -2.17 -1.24
C PRO A 19 -18.70 -2.90 0.09
N ASP A 20 -18.97 -4.19 0.03
CA ASP A 20 -19.02 -5.06 1.20
C ASP A 20 -17.62 -5.59 1.53
N VAL A 21 -17.11 -5.20 2.69
CA VAL A 21 -15.79 -5.61 3.19
C VAL A 21 -15.64 -7.14 3.27
N ASN A 22 -16.73 -7.88 3.52
CA ASN A 22 -16.72 -9.34 3.60
C ASN A 22 -16.48 -10.01 2.24
N GLN A 23 -16.71 -9.31 1.15
CA GLN A 23 -16.45 -9.76 -0.22
C GLN A 23 -15.07 -9.34 -0.74
N SER A 24 -14.34 -8.57 0.06
CA SER A 24 -13.01 -8.07 -0.27
C SER A 24 -11.94 -9.01 0.26
N PHE A 25 -10.94 -9.30 -0.58
CA PHE A 25 -9.83 -10.17 -0.22
C PHE A 25 -8.58 -9.88 -1.05
N LEU A 26 -7.43 -10.29 -0.52
CA LEU A 26 -6.16 -10.37 -1.25
C LEU A 26 -5.89 -11.83 -1.61
N LEU A 27 -5.26 -12.08 -2.74
CA LEU A 27 -4.81 -13.41 -3.12
C LEU A 27 -3.46 -13.70 -2.47
N THR A 28 -3.33 -14.86 -1.87
CA THR A 28 -2.06 -15.45 -1.45
C THR A 28 -1.71 -16.61 -2.38
N PHE A 29 -0.58 -17.27 -2.17
CA PHE A 29 -0.14 -18.39 -3.02
C PHE A 29 -1.18 -19.53 -3.09
N ASP A 30 -1.84 -19.82 -1.97
CA ASP A 30 -2.72 -20.98 -1.80
C ASP A 30 -4.12 -20.65 -1.26
N ALA A 31 -4.40 -19.38 -0.95
CA ALA A 31 -5.62 -18.96 -0.29
C ALA A 31 -6.07 -17.53 -0.63
N ARG A 32 -7.21 -17.15 -0.07
CA ARG A 32 -7.68 -15.77 -0.03
C ARG A 32 -7.50 -15.23 1.37
N LEU A 33 -6.83 -14.09 1.48
CA LEU A 33 -6.68 -13.35 2.72
C LEU A 33 -7.83 -12.34 2.83
N SER A 34 -8.80 -12.62 3.69
CA SER A 34 -9.92 -11.70 3.93
C SER A 34 -9.46 -10.43 4.64
N MET A 35 -10.27 -9.38 4.58
CA MET A 35 -9.98 -8.12 5.27
C MET A 35 -9.89 -8.29 6.79
N THR A 36 -10.72 -9.17 7.38
CA THR A 36 -10.64 -9.51 8.80
C THR A 36 -9.33 -10.21 9.17
N GLN A 37 -8.86 -11.11 8.32
CA GLN A 37 -7.57 -11.77 8.53
C GLN A 37 -6.40 -10.79 8.38
N LEU A 38 -6.47 -9.86 7.42
CA LEU A 38 -5.49 -8.79 7.28
C LEU A 38 -5.46 -7.89 8.51
N GLU A 39 -6.64 -7.49 9.03
CA GLU A 39 -6.75 -6.72 10.27
C GLU A 39 -6.11 -7.44 11.45
N GLN A 40 -6.36 -8.75 11.58
CA GLN A 40 -5.74 -9.57 12.63
C GLN A 40 -4.22 -9.65 12.46
N LEU A 41 -3.74 -9.89 11.23
CA LEU A 41 -2.32 -9.95 10.94
C LEU A 41 -1.59 -8.65 11.30
N VAL A 42 -2.13 -7.52 10.85
CA VAL A 42 -1.56 -6.18 11.16
C VAL A 42 -1.72 -5.87 12.65
N GLY A 43 -2.83 -6.27 13.26
CA GLY A 43 -3.11 -6.09 14.68
C GLY A 43 -2.07 -6.72 15.61
N LEU A 44 -1.39 -7.79 15.16
CA LEU A 44 -0.28 -8.39 15.91
C LEU A 44 0.90 -7.44 16.10
N PHE A 45 1.07 -6.47 15.20
CA PHE A 45 2.14 -5.47 15.30
C PHE A 45 1.80 -4.34 16.29
N ARG A 46 0.52 -4.13 16.62
CA ARG A 46 0.08 -3.09 17.55
C ARG A 46 0.61 -3.28 18.96
N PHE A 47 0.85 -4.53 19.37
CA PHE A 47 1.33 -4.87 20.70
C PHE A 47 2.86 -4.98 20.79
N ARG A 48 3.57 -4.69 19.72
CA ARG A 48 5.03 -4.67 19.70
C ARG A 48 5.55 -3.35 20.25
N ARG A 49 6.80 -3.35 20.74
CA ARG A 49 7.49 -2.12 21.15
C ARG A 49 7.57 -1.11 20.01
N GLU A 50 7.71 -1.61 18.78
CA GLU A 50 7.73 -0.82 17.56
C GLU A 50 6.52 -1.21 16.71
N PRO A 51 5.56 -0.30 16.53
CA PRO A 51 4.41 -0.52 15.66
C PRO A 51 4.86 -0.56 14.19
N LEU A 52 4.00 -1.11 13.33
CA LEU A 52 4.22 -1.08 11.90
C LEU A 52 4.19 0.37 11.38
N GLU A 53 5.32 0.86 10.91
CA GLU A 53 5.46 2.24 10.41
C GLU A 53 4.73 2.45 9.08
N LEU A 54 4.81 1.45 8.20
CA LEU A 54 4.22 1.53 6.86
C LEU A 54 3.70 0.17 6.42
N LEU A 55 2.44 0.13 6.00
CA LEU A 55 1.87 -0.96 5.23
C LEU A 55 1.69 -0.49 3.79
N THR A 56 2.38 -1.11 2.84
CA THR A 56 2.21 -0.88 1.42
C THR A 56 1.36 -1.99 0.81
N LEU A 57 0.27 -1.61 0.16
CA LEU A 57 -0.67 -2.49 -0.49
C LEU A 57 -0.72 -2.15 -1.99
N SER A 58 0.11 -2.80 -2.77
CA SER A 58 0.07 -2.72 -4.23
C SER A 58 -0.73 -3.90 -4.77
N ALA A 59 -2.06 -3.78 -4.67
CA ALA A 59 -2.99 -4.78 -5.15
C ALA A 59 -3.79 -4.20 -6.31
N CYS A 60 -3.64 -4.81 -7.48
CA CYS A 60 -4.47 -4.46 -8.64
C CYS A 60 -5.91 -4.86 -8.38
N GLN A 61 -6.83 -3.93 -8.52
CA GLN A 61 -8.26 -4.21 -8.42
C GLN A 61 -8.73 -4.99 -9.65
N THR A 62 -9.01 -6.27 -9.45
CA THR A 62 -9.69 -7.09 -10.45
C THR A 62 -11.20 -7.07 -10.16
N GLY A 63 -11.93 -6.17 -10.80
CA GLY A 63 -13.40 -6.13 -10.66
C GLY A 63 -13.95 -4.71 -10.70
N SER A 64 -15.22 -4.55 -11.01
CA SER A 64 -15.92 -3.28 -11.23
C SER A 64 -15.72 -2.28 -10.07
N GLY A 65 -14.87 -1.32 -10.35
CA GLY A 65 -14.37 -0.26 -9.53
C GLY A 65 -15.35 0.47 -8.62
N ASP A 66 -15.21 0.25 -7.33
CA ASP A 66 -15.56 1.28 -6.38
C ASP A 66 -14.25 1.85 -5.78
N ASP A 67 -13.90 3.09 -6.13
CA ASP A 67 -12.73 3.81 -5.59
C ASP A 67 -12.73 3.87 -4.05
N ARG A 68 -13.89 3.68 -3.43
CA ARG A 68 -14.08 3.60 -1.98
C ARG A 68 -13.50 2.31 -1.38
N ALA A 69 -13.41 1.25 -2.15
CA ALA A 69 -12.92 -0.04 -1.66
C ALA A 69 -11.42 0.00 -1.36
N ALA A 70 -10.63 0.69 -2.19
CA ALA A 70 -9.20 0.90 -1.95
C ALA A 70 -8.95 1.76 -0.69
N LEU A 71 -9.78 2.80 -0.47
CA LEU A 71 -9.79 3.58 0.77
C LEU A 71 -10.15 2.71 1.98
N GLY A 72 -11.07 1.78 1.81
CA GLY A 72 -11.46 0.82 2.84
C GLY A 72 -10.29 -0.07 3.27
N LEU A 73 -9.50 -0.58 2.33
CA LEU A 73 -8.33 -1.40 2.62
C LEU A 73 -7.25 -0.64 3.39
N ALA A 74 -6.92 0.56 2.93
CA ALA A 74 -5.97 1.41 3.63
C ALA A 74 -6.49 1.85 5.02
N GLY A 75 -7.80 2.09 5.15
CA GLY A 75 -8.46 2.36 6.42
C GLY A 75 -8.39 1.19 7.41
N ILE A 76 -8.53 -0.05 6.92
CA ILE A 76 -8.37 -1.27 7.73
C ILE A 76 -6.93 -1.37 8.24
N ALA A 77 -5.94 -1.11 7.39
CA ALA A 77 -4.53 -1.13 7.78
C ALA A 77 -4.22 -0.15 8.93
N VAL A 78 -4.73 1.08 8.82
CA VAL A 78 -4.59 2.12 9.86
C VAL A 78 -5.34 1.72 11.14
N LYS A 79 -6.57 1.24 11.02
CA LYS A 79 -7.38 0.77 12.16
C LYS A 79 -6.71 -0.39 12.89
N ALA A 80 -6.05 -1.29 12.16
CA ALA A 80 -5.31 -2.41 12.72
C ALA A 80 -4.01 -1.98 13.44
N GLY A 81 -3.56 -0.74 13.27
CA GLY A 81 -2.45 -0.16 14.02
C GLY A 81 -1.20 0.17 13.22
N ALA A 82 -1.26 0.12 11.88
CA ALA A 82 -0.19 0.68 11.05
C ALA A 82 -0.18 2.22 11.19
N ARG A 83 1.01 2.80 11.33
CA ARG A 83 1.14 4.27 11.43
C ARG A 83 0.80 4.96 10.12
N SER A 84 1.12 4.33 9.00
CA SER A 84 0.77 4.80 7.67
C SER A 84 0.44 3.65 6.73
N ALA A 85 -0.35 3.93 5.71
CA ALA A 85 -0.66 2.98 4.65
C ALA A 85 -0.48 3.65 3.28
N LEU A 86 0.23 2.97 2.37
CA LEU A 86 0.31 3.31 0.96
C LEU A 86 -0.54 2.31 0.19
N ALA A 87 -1.54 2.80 -0.54
CA ALA A 87 -2.44 1.96 -1.32
C ALA A 87 -2.69 2.55 -2.71
N THR A 88 -3.20 1.73 -3.62
CA THR A 88 -3.59 2.16 -4.97
C THR A 88 -5.09 2.29 -5.09
N LEU A 89 -5.57 3.37 -5.69
CA LEU A 89 -7.01 3.66 -5.89
C LEU A 89 -7.60 2.91 -7.09
N TRP A 90 -6.79 2.60 -8.10
CA TRP A 90 -7.20 1.85 -9.29
C TRP A 90 -6.08 0.94 -9.77
N SER A 91 -6.40 0.06 -10.71
CA SER A 91 -5.42 -0.84 -11.32
C SER A 91 -4.40 -0.06 -12.15
N ILE A 92 -3.13 -0.30 -11.88
CA ILE A 92 -2.01 0.33 -12.56
C ILE A 92 -1.25 -0.76 -13.33
N ASN A 93 -0.58 -0.37 -14.40
CA ASN A 93 0.38 -1.22 -15.09
C ASN A 93 1.49 -1.66 -14.12
N ASP A 94 1.85 -2.94 -14.16
CA ASP A 94 2.79 -3.55 -13.21
C ASP A 94 4.19 -2.91 -13.28
N ASP A 95 4.67 -2.57 -14.49
CA ASP A 95 5.97 -1.93 -14.66
C ASP A 95 5.99 -0.53 -14.03
N ALA A 96 4.95 0.28 -14.27
CA ALA A 96 4.81 1.61 -13.68
C ALA A 96 4.71 1.55 -12.15
N SER A 97 3.94 0.57 -11.63
CA SER A 97 3.81 0.33 -10.20
C SER A 97 5.14 -0.06 -9.57
N SER A 98 5.88 -0.97 -10.20
CA SER A 98 7.21 -1.41 -9.76
C SER A 98 8.21 -0.26 -9.73
N GLU A 99 8.23 0.57 -10.78
CA GLU A 99 9.12 1.73 -10.87
C GLU A 99 8.82 2.77 -9.77
N LEU A 100 7.53 3.09 -9.56
CA LEU A 100 7.12 4.05 -8.55
C LEU A 100 7.46 3.56 -7.15
N VAL A 101 7.11 2.32 -6.82
CA VAL A 101 7.34 1.75 -5.50
C VAL A 101 8.83 1.59 -5.21
N SER A 102 9.63 1.19 -6.20
CA SER A 102 11.09 1.11 -6.07
C SER A 102 11.69 2.48 -5.77
N GLU A 103 11.26 3.52 -6.48
CA GLU A 103 11.72 4.89 -6.24
C GLU A 103 11.26 5.40 -4.86
N PHE A 104 10.00 5.13 -4.47
CA PHE A 104 9.49 5.48 -3.16
C PHE A 104 10.35 4.91 -2.04
N TYR A 105 10.66 3.61 -2.08
CA TYR A 105 11.53 3.00 -1.08
C TYR A 105 12.96 3.53 -1.13
N ARG A 106 13.48 3.80 -2.32
CA ARG A 106 14.80 4.42 -2.47
C ARG A 106 14.88 5.77 -1.76
N GLN A 107 13.81 6.58 -1.85
CA GLN A 107 13.73 7.87 -1.15
C GLN A 107 13.61 7.69 0.37
N LEU A 108 12.92 6.66 0.85
CA LEU A 108 12.76 6.39 2.28
C LEU A 108 14.06 5.97 2.98
N HIS A 109 15.11 5.59 2.24
CA HIS A 109 16.43 5.34 2.84
C HIS A 109 17.07 6.61 3.42
N ASP A 110 16.67 7.79 2.97
CA ASP A 110 17.08 9.05 3.55
C ASP A 110 16.15 9.40 4.71
N ALA A 111 16.62 9.23 5.94
CA ALA A 111 15.85 9.49 7.16
C ALA A 111 15.40 10.96 7.31
N SER A 112 15.92 11.88 6.52
CA SER A 112 15.50 13.29 6.50
C SER A 112 14.25 13.54 5.63
N ILE A 113 13.80 12.54 4.88
CA ILE A 113 12.70 12.66 3.93
C ILE A 113 11.45 12.03 4.52
N SER A 114 10.35 12.80 4.60
CA SER A 114 9.05 12.26 4.99
C SER A 114 8.48 11.32 3.94
N LYS A 115 7.60 10.39 4.36
CA LYS A 115 6.90 9.45 3.48
C LYS A 115 6.13 10.18 2.36
N ALA A 116 5.49 11.32 2.67
CA ALA A 116 4.81 12.14 1.67
C ALA A 116 5.80 12.70 0.63
N ARG A 117 6.96 13.15 1.08
CA ARG A 117 7.98 13.68 0.17
C ARG A 117 8.60 12.58 -0.69
N ALA A 118 8.79 11.39 -0.12
CA ALA A 118 9.25 10.22 -0.85
C ALA A 118 8.26 9.82 -1.96
N LEU A 119 6.95 9.78 -1.64
CA LEU A 119 5.91 9.49 -2.61
C LEU A 119 5.85 10.58 -3.70
N GLN A 120 5.88 11.85 -3.33
CA GLN A 120 5.89 12.94 -4.30
C GLN A 120 7.05 12.83 -5.28
N ARG A 121 8.27 12.53 -4.80
CA ARG A 121 9.45 12.38 -5.66
C ARG A 121 9.31 11.18 -6.61
N ALA A 122 8.75 10.06 -6.12
CA ALA A 122 8.48 8.90 -6.95
C ALA A 122 7.46 9.22 -8.05
N GLN A 123 6.38 9.92 -7.72
CA GLN A 123 5.38 10.36 -8.70
C GLN A 123 5.97 11.35 -9.73
N LEU A 124 6.78 12.31 -9.30
CA LEU A 124 7.44 13.26 -10.20
C LEU A 124 8.43 12.57 -11.15
N LYS A 125 9.08 11.51 -10.70
CA LYS A 125 9.96 10.71 -11.57
C LYS A 125 9.16 10.07 -12.71
N LEU A 126 8.03 9.43 -12.43
CA LEU A 126 7.18 8.85 -13.47
C LEU A 126 6.60 9.93 -14.39
N LEU A 127 6.13 11.03 -13.83
CA LEU A 127 5.62 12.17 -14.62
C LEU A 127 6.67 12.71 -15.61
N SER A 128 7.95 12.66 -15.29
CA SER A 128 9.02 13.11 -16.16
C SER A 128 9.44 12.09 -17.23
N ASP A 129 8.96 10.87 -17.14
CA ASP A 129 9.19 9.81 -18.13
C ASP A 129 8.06 9.82 -19.17
N ARG A 130 8.41 9.96 -20.44
CA ARG A 130 7.43 9.97 -21.56
C ARG A 130 6.55 8.72 -21.64
N VAL A 131 7.03 7.59 -21.14
CA VAL A 131 6.28 6.33 -21.12
C VAL A 131 5.18 6.37 -20.06
N TYR A 132 5.44 7.06 -18.94
CA TYR A 132 4.58 7.07 -17.76
C TYR A 132 4.03 8.47 -17.41
N GLU A 133 4.14 9.46 -18.31
CA GLU A 133 3.70 10.84 -18.05
C GLU A 133 2.20 10.97 -17.76
N HIS A 134 1.38 10.02 -18.27
CA HIS A 134 -0.05 10.07 -18.06
C HIS A 134 -0.41 9.79 -16.60
N PRO A 135 -1.30 10.60 -15.97
CA PRO A 135 -1.66 10.45 -14.55
C PRO A 135 -2.15 9.06 -14.13
N ALA A 136 -2.71 8.28 -15.04
CA ALA A 136 -3.15 6.91 -14.75
C ALA A 136 -2.05 6.01 -14.20
N TYR A 137 -0.77 6.31 -14.46
CA TYR A 137 0.36 5.52 -14.01
C TYR A 137 0.89 5.88 -12.62
N TRP A 138 0.69 7.11 -12.15
CA TRP A 138 1.30 7.58 -10.90
C TRP A 138 0.30 8.19 -9.91
N ALA A 139 -0.85 8.71 -10.35
CA ALA A 139 -1.79 9.40 -9.48
C ALA A 139 -2.66 8.45 -8.64
N ALA A 140 -2.62 7.14 -8.92
CA ALA A 140 -3.36 6.14 -8.16
C ALA A 140 -2.84 5.92 -6.74
N PHE A 141 -1.59 6.26 -6.46
CA PHE A 141 -0.98 6.01 -5.15
C PHE A 141 -1.42 7.03 -4.12
N LEU A 142 -1.97 6.54 -3.02
CA LEU A 142 -2.46 7.34 -1.90
C LEU A 142 -1.74 6.93 -0.61
N LEU A 143 -1.16 7.91 0.08
CA LEU A 143 -0.59 7.74 1.41
C LEU A 143 -1.59 8.24 2.46
N LEU A 144 -1.90 7.39 3.41
CA LEU A 144 -2.86 7.65 4.48
C LEU A 144 -2.18 7.69 5.85
N ASN A 145 -2.73 8.50 6.75
CA ASN A 145 -2.35 8.67 8.14
C ASN A 145 -0.97 9.35 8.30
N ASN A 146 -0.04 8.86 9.11
CA ASN A 146 1.21 9.53 9.43
C ASN A 146 2.15 9.61 8.22
N TRP A 147 2.18 10.76 7.58
CA TRP A 147 2.94 11.06 6.37
C TRP A 147 4.37 11.60 6.65
N LEU A 148 4.70 11.83 7.90
CA LEU A 148 6.02 12.28 8.37
C LEU A 148 7.07 11.16 8.30
#